data_3fbdb6431fd72fc84dbea9d4d066c846
#
_entry.id   3fbdb6431fd72fc84dbea9d4d066c846
#
_cell.length_a   1.000
_cell.length_b   1.000
_cell.length_c   1.000
_cell.angle_alpha   90.00
_cell.angle_beta   90.00
_cell.angle_gamma   90.00
#
_symmetry.space_group_name_H-M   'P 1'
#
loop_
_entity.id
_entity.type
_entity.pdbx_description
1 polymer ?
#
loop_
_entity_poly.entity_id
_entity_poly.type
_entity_poly.pdbx_seq_one_letter_code
_entity_poly.pdbx_strand_id
1 'polypeptide(L)'
;MKYQIFKQKFSEMEGLNLRIREAKQGFLFFAFSTLLIALQFGLYITDSSILGLMDLEGWLFFITSCISHAAMFALIPYLLSLIFTFCRCTKTARIVQIVGIILLCIINYLNSQVYAIYHFHINGFVLSMVFGEGSGEIFNFDIMLYLKEIALFLIVAAIVIGVWYASYLLWKKRQKAYAWTIAGCIIGSTLFAHLCHIYGAFYQQPSVMKSSALLPYYFP
;
A
#
# COMPACT_ATOMS: atom_id res chain seq x y z
N MET A 1 -7.91 -32.45 38.65
CA MET A 1 -8.01 -32.58 37.17
C MET A 1 -8.92 -31.54 36.54
N LYS A 2 -10.19 -31.36 36.93
CA LYS A 2 -11.11 -30.35 36.35
C LYS A 2 -10.61 -28.91 36.46
N TYR A 3 -9.98 -28.49 37.56
CA TYR A 3 -9.44 -27.14 37.77
C TYR A 3 -8.29 -26.80 36.80
N GLN A 4 -7.39 -27.75 36.57
CA GLN A 4 -6.28 -27.55 35.60
C GLN A 4 -6.80 -27.37 34.15
N ILE A 5 -7.79 -28.17 33.76
CA ILE A 5 -8.44 -28.07 32.44
C ILE A 5 -9.14 -26.70 32.27
N PHE A 6 -9.83 -26.25 33.33
CA PHE A 6 -10.48 -24.91 33.30
C PHE A 6 -9.46 -23.78 33.17
N LYS A 7 -8.35 -23.81 33.94
CA LYS A 7 -7.28 -22.81 33.88
C LYS A 7 -6.59 -22.81 32.53
N GLN A 8 -6.38 -23.95 31.91
CA GLN A 8 -5.80 -24.08 30.58
C GLN A 8 -6.74 -23.47 29.52
N LYS A 9 -8.04 -23.81 29.50
CA LYS A 9 -9.02 -23.22 28.57
C LYS A 9 -9.14 -21.72 28.73
N PHE A 10 -9.10 -21.19 29.95
CA PHE A 10 -9.17 -19.75 30.21
C PHE A 10 -7.93 -19.03 29.64
N SER A 11 -6.73 -19.56 29.86
CA SER A 11 -5.49 -19.02 29.28
C SER A 11 -5.48 -19.07 27.74
N GLU A 12 -6.01 -20.13 27.15
CA GLU A 12 -6.13 -20.25 25.69
C GLU A 12 -7.11 -19.21 25.11
N MET A 13 -8.25 -18.96 25.77
CA MET A 13 -9.21 -17.93 25.37
C MET A 13 -8.64 -16.52 25.51
N GLU A 14 -7.91 -16.20 26.57
CA GLU A 14 -7.23 -14.93 26.72
C GLU A 14 -6.20 -14.69 25.60
N GLY A 15 -5.40 -15.72 25.29
CA GLY A 15 -4.44 -15.69 24.20
C GLY A 15 -5.09 -15.50 22.82
N LEU A 16 -6.27 -16.11 22.58
CA LEU A 16 -7.01 -15.91 21.34
C LEU A 16 -7.58 -14.48 21.24
N ASN A 17 -8.17 -13.97 22.32
CA ASN A 17 -8.69 -12.60 22.35
C ASN A 17 -7.61 -11.56 22.11
N LEU A 18 -6.40 -11.77 22.64
CA LEU A 18 -5.24 -10.92 22.36
C LEU A 18 -4.89 -10.91 20.88
N ARG A 19 -4.80 -12.07 20.24
CA ARG A 19 -4.48 -12.20 18.81
C ARG A 19 -5.52 -11.53 17.91
N ILE A 20 -6.81 -11.74 18.22
CA ILE A 20 -7.90 -11.08 17.49
C ILE A 20 -7.81 -9.56 17.64
N ARG A 21 -7.45 -9.06 18.82
CA ARG A 21 -7.26 -7.62 19.04
C ARG A 21 -6.11 -7.06 18.23
N GLU A 22 -4.97 -7.75 18.18
CA GLU A 22 -3.80 -7.38 17.38
C GLU A 22 -4.12 -7.41 15.87
N ALA A 23 -4.81 -8.44 15.40
CA ALA A 23 -5.24 -8.54 14.00
C ALA A 23 -6.15 -7.37 13.59
N LYS A 24 -7.10 -6.98 14.45
CA LYS A 24 -7.98 -5.84 14.20
C LYS A 24 -7.25 -4.50 14.22
N GLN A 25 -6.25 -4.34 15.09
CA GLN A 25 -5.38 -3.16 15.07
C GLN A 25 -4.53 -3.12 13.79
N GLY A 26 -3.96 -4.25 13.38
CA GLY A 26 -3.24 -4.38 12.12
C GLY A 26 -4.12 -4.06 10.91
N PHE A 27 -5.41 -4.41 10.94
CA PHE A 27 -6.36 -4.03 9.90
C PHE A 27 -6.58 -2.51 9.82
N LEU A 28 -6.67 -1.81 10.96
CA LEU A 28 -6.79 -0.36 10.95
C LEU A 28 -5.53 0.32 10.39
N PHE A 29 -4.35 -0.20 10.73
CA PHE A 29 -3.10 0.26 10.13
C PHE A 29 -3.03 -0.02 8.63
N PHE A 30 -3.46 -1.21 8.18
CA PHE A 30 -3.63 -1.53 6.75
C PHE A 30 -4.50 -0.49 6.04
N ALA A 31 -5.66 -0.15 6.60
CA ALA A 31 -6.59 0.80 6.01
C ALA A 31 -5.98 2.22 5.86
N PHE A 32 -5.29 2.71 6.88
CA PHE A 32 -4.57 4.00 6.79
C PHE A 32 -3.38 3.95 5.85
N SER A 33 -2.66 2.83 5.81
CA SER A 33 -1.56 2.63 4.86
C SER A 33 -2.06 2.59 3.42
N THR A 34 -3.25 2.03 3.17
CA THR A 34 -3.91 2.10 1.86
C THR A 34 -4.12 3.54 1.43
N LEU A 35 -4.63 4.41 2.31
CA LEU A 35 -4.82 5.83 1.99
C LEU A 35 -3.47 6.53 1.75
N LEU A 36 -2.45 6.23 2.54
CA LEU A 36 -1.10 6.79 2.36
C LEU A 36 -0.52 6.43 0.99
N ILE A 37 -0.58 5.16 0.59
CA ILE A 37 -0.08 4.69 -0.71
C ILE A 37 -0.94 5.24 -1.86
N ALA A 38 -2.27 5.33 -1.68
CA ALA A 38 -3.16 5.92 -2.68
C ALA A 38 -2.83 7.39 -2.93
N LEU A 39 -2.47 8.16 -1.89
CA LEU A 39 -2.00 9.54 -2.02
C LEU A 39 -0.66 9.61 -2.77
N GLN A 40 0.25 8.65 -2.56
CA GLN A 40 1.51 8.59 -3.31
C GLN A 40 1.29 8.36 -4.81
N PHE A 41 0.20 7.73 -5.22
CA PHE A 41 -0.12 7.59 -6.65
C PHE A 41 -0.37 8.94 -7.34
N GLY A 42 -0.63 10.00 -6.60
CA GLY A 42 -0.60 11.36 -7.11
C GLY A 42 0.74 11.78 -7.72
N LEU A 43 1.86 11.14 -7.35
CA LEU A 43 3.19 11.39 -7.91
C LEU A 43 3.31 10.97 -9.39
N TYR A 44 2.40 10.12 -9.89
CA TYR A 44 2.37 9.71 -11.30
C TYR A 44 1.62 10.69 -12.19
N ILE A 45 0.97 11.72 -11.64
CA ILE A 45 0.25 12.76 -12.39
C ILE A 45 1.26 13.75 -12.98
N THR A 46 2.12 13.28 -13.87
CA THR A 46 3.18 14.09 -14.51
C THR A 46 3.00 14.19 -16.03
N ASP A 47 2.25 13.28 -16.63
CA ASP A 47 2.07 13.21 -18.07
C ASP A 47 0.90 14.10 -18.51
N SER A 48 1.25 15.28 -19.05
CA SER A 48 0.27 16.26 -19.56
C SER A 48 -0.57 15.73 -20.71
N SER A 49 -0.07 14.77 -21.50
CA SER A 49 -0.80 14.19 -22.63
C SER A 49 -1.95 13.30 -22.15
N ILE A 50 -1.78 12.59 -21.05
CA ILE A 50 -2.83 11.79 -20.42
C ILE A 50 -3.81 12.71 -19.70
N LEU A 51 -3.30 13.69 -18.94
CA LEU A 51 -4.13 14.63 -18.19
C LEU A 51 -5.09 15.42 -19.07
N GLY A 52 -4.65 15.82 -20.27
CA GLY A 52 -5.49 16.52 -21.24
C GLY A 52 -6.64 15.68 -21.81
N LEU A 53 -6.62 14.36 -21.62
CA LEU A 53 -7.66 13.43 -22.07
C LEU A 53 -8.61 13.01 -20.94
N MET A 54 -8.27 13.34 -19.69
CA MET A 54 -9.06 12.93 -18.53
C MET A 54 -10.31 13.82 -18.37
N ASP A 55 -11.44 13.21 -18.60
CA ASP A 55 -12.75 13.73 -18.23
C ASP A 55 -13.15 13.30 -16.80
N LEU A 56 -14.39 13.57 -16.41
CA LEU A 56 -14.91 13.17 -15.10
C LEU A 56 -14.83 11.65 -14.88
N GLU A 57 -15.11 10.86 -15.93
CA GLU A 57 -15.08 9.39 -15.83
C GLU A 57 -13.64 8.90 -15.63
N GLY A 58 -12.68 9.46 -16.37
CA GLY A 58 -11.25 9.16 -16.21
C GLY A 58 -10.73 9.49 -14.82
N TRP A 59 -11.11 10.65 -14.25
CA TRP A 59 -10.72 11.02 -12.89
C TRP A 59 -11.36 10.11 -11.83
N LEU A 60 -12.64 9.79 -11.94
CA LEU A 60 -13.31 8.86 -11.02
C LEU A 60 -12.68 7.48 -11.07
N PHE A 61 -12.40 6.99 -12.28
CA PHE A 61 -11.69 5.73 -12.47
C PHE A 61 -10.29 5.78 -11.83
N PHE A 62 -9.51 6.81 -12.11
CA PHE A 62 -8.15 6.95 -11.57
C PHE A 62 -8.14 6.96 -10.04
N ILE A 63 -8.97 7.79 -9.40
CA ILE A 63 -9.02 7.91 -7.94
C ILE A 63 -9.43 6.57 -7.29
N THR A 64 -10.46 5.92 -7.82
CA THR A 64 -10.92 4.64 -7.27
C THR A 64 -9.92 3.51 -7.52
N SER A 65 -9.23 3.54 -8.66
CA SER A 65 -8.14 2.61 -8.98
C SER A 65 -6.91 2.82 -8.09
N CYS A 66 -6.56 4.06 -7.74
CA CYS A 66 -5.51 4.35 -6.76
C CYS A 66 -5.82 3.69 -5.41
N ILE A 67 -7.05 3.80 -4.91
CA ILE A 67 -7.45 3.17 -3.65
C ILE A 67 -7.41 1.64 -3.77
N SER A 68 -7.94 1.09 -4.86
CA SER A 68 -7.96 -0.35 -5.13
C SER A 68 -6.54 -0.94 -5.16
N HIS A 69 -5.65 -0.34 -5.98
CA HIS A 69 -4.25 -0.79 -6.11
C HIS A 69 -3.46 -0.65 -4.82
N ALA A 70 -3.59 0.50 -4.14
CA ALA A 70 -2.96 0.71 -2.85
C ALA A 70 -3.40 -0.34 -1.82
N ALA A 71 -4.68 -0.71 -1.81
CA ALA A 71 -5.20 -1.75 -0.94
C ALA A 71 -4.59 -3.12 -1.27
N MET A 72 -4.47 -3.48 -2.54
CA MET A 72 -3.85 -4.75 -2.96
C MET A 72 -2.40 -4.84 -2.50
N PHE A 73 -1.61 -3.76 -2.66
CA PHE A 73 -0.23 -3.73 -2.19
C PHE A 73 -0.12 -3.78 -0.66
N ALA A 74 -0.90 -2.96 0.04
CA ALA A 74 -0.89 -2.93 1.51
C ALA A 74 -1.43 -4.23 2.15
N LEU A 75 -2.24 -5.00 1.41
CA LEU A 75 -2.77 -6.28 1.86
C LEU A 75 -1.67 -7.32 2.08
N ILE A 76 -0.60 -7.30 1.28
CA ILE A 76 0.50 -8.26 1.36
C ILE A 76 1.17 -8.22 2.74
N PRO A 77 1.73 -7.10 3.23
CA PRO A 77 2.35 -7.05 4.56
C PRO A 77 1.32 -7.26 5.68
N TYR A 78 0.05 -6.91 5.49
CA TYR A 78 -1.00 -7.21 6.46
C TYR A 78 -1.23 -8.72 6.58
N LEU A 79 -1.41 -9.44 5.48
CA LEU A 79 -1.59 -10.91 5.49
C LEU A 79 -0.39 -11.62 6.10
N LEU A 80 0.84 -11.21 5.76
CA LEU A 80 2.05 -11.72 6.39
C LEU A 80 2.04 -11.46 7.90
N SER A 81 1.64 -10.28 8.34
CA SER A 81 1.54 -9.97 9.76
C SER A 81 0.50 -10.83 10.49
N LEU A 82 -0.60 -11.20 9.83
CA LEU A 82 -1.60 -12.11 10.39
C LEU A 82 -1.01 -13.49 10.69
N ILE A 83 -0.18 -14.04 9.78
CA ILE A 83 0.49 -15.31 9.99
C ILE A 83 1.28 -15.26 11.31
N PHE A 84 2.15 -14.25 11.49
CA PHE A 84 2.92 -14.09 12.73
C PHE A 84 2.05 -13.83 13.97
N THR A 85 0.94 -13.11 13.81
CA THR A 85 -0.01 -12.87 14.91
C THR A 85 -0.62 -14.18 15.41
N PHE A 86 -1.05 -15.06 14.51
CA PHE A 86 -1.62 -16.36 14.88
C PHE A 86 -0.56 -17.35 15.35
N CYS A 87 0.69 -17.22 14.92
CA CYS A 87 1.85 -17.93 15.46
C CYS A 87 2.32 -17.40 16.83
N ARG A 88 1.57 -16.52 17.50
CA ARG A 88 1.89 -15.92 18.81
C ARG A 88 3.09 -14.96 18.80
N CYS A 89 3.58 -14.56 17.64
CA CYS A 89 4.72 -13.66 17.48
C CYS A 89 4.24 -12.22 17.19
N THR A 90 3.46 -11.62 18.09
CA THR A 90 2.79 -10.32 17.86
C THR A 90 3.77 -9.16 17.65
N LYS A 91 4.95 -9.17 18.29
CA LYS A 91 6.00 -8.17 18.04
C LYS A 91 6.53 -8.25 16.61
N THR A 92 6.85 -9.46 16.15
CA THR A 92 7.30 -9.72 14.77
C THR A 92 6.22 -9.33 13.76
N ALA A 93 4.95 -9.64 14.04
CA ALA A 93 3.82 -9.25 13.19
C ALA A 93 3.77 -7.74 12.95
N ARG A 94 3.93 -6.92 14.00
CA ARG A 94 3.95 -5.46 13.90
C ARG A 94 5.14 -4.96 13.08
N ILE A 95 6.34 -5.49 13.36
CA ILE A 95 7.56 -5.13 12.63
C ILE A 95 7.42 -5.47 11.15
N VAL A 96 6.96 -6.66 10.81
CA VAL A 96 6.75 -7.11 9.42
C VAL A 96 5.77 -6.19 8.68
N GLN A 97 4.67 -5.81 9.33
CA GLN A 97 3.70 -4.92 8.71
C GLN A 97 4.26 -3.51 8.51
N ILE A 98 4.91 -2.91 9.52
CA ILE A 98 5.51 -1.57 9.43
C ILE A 98 6.60 -1.55 8.36
N VAL A 99 7.56 -2.48 8.42
CA VAL A 99 8.67 -2.55 7.46
C VAL A 99 8.15 -2.81 6.04
N GLY A 100 7.15 -3.70 5.89
CA GLY A 100 6.53 -3.97 4.60
C GLY A 100 5.88 -2.72 3.99
N ILE A 101 5.18 -1.91 4.77
CA ILE A 101 4.60 -0.64 4.29
C ILE A 101 5.69 0.39 3.96
N ILE A 102 6.76 0.49 4.77
CA ILE A 102 7.90 1.38 4.45
C ILE A 102 8.51 0.99 3.11
N LEU A 103 8.79 -0.30 2.90
CA LEU A 103 9.35 -0.80 1.64
C LEU A 103 8.43 -0.51 0.45
N LEU A 104 7.11 -0.73 0.59
CA LEU A 104 6.14 -0.40 -0.45
C LEU A 104 6.13 1.09 -0.79
N CYS A 105 6.16 1.96 0.21
CA CYS A 105 6.22 3.41 -0.01
C CYS A 105 7.50 3.82 -0.72
N ILE A 106 8.66 3.24 -0.36
CA ILE A 106 9.94 3.51 -1.01
C ILE A 106 9.93 3.01 -2.47
N ILE A 107 9.48 1.77 -2.70
CA ILE A 107 9.41 1.20 -4.06
C ILE A 107 8.46 2.03 -4.93
N ASN A 108 7.31 2.44 -4.40
CA ASN A 108 6.36 3.27 -5.12
C ASN A 108 6.94 4.65 -5.46
N TYR A 109 7.68 5.26 -4.53
CA TYR A 109 8.40 6.51 -4.80
C TYR A 109 9.45 6.34 -5.90
N LEU A 110 10.33 5.33 -5.80
CA LEU A 110 11.33 5.06 -6.83
C LEU A 110 10.69 4.81 -8.20
N ASN A 111 9.61 4.06 -8.23
CA ASN A 111 8.84 3.82 -9.44
C ASN A 111 8.26 5.13 -10.01
N SER A 112 7.80 6.06 -9.17
CA SER A 112 7.29 7.35 -9.62
C SER A 112 8.40 8.22 -10.25
N GLN A 113 9.65 8.15 -9.76
CA GLN A 113 10.78 8.85 -10.37
C GLN A 113 11.12 8.27 -11.75
N VAL A 114 11.12 6.95 -11.90
CA VAL A 114 11.31 6.29 -13.19
C VAL A 114 10.21 6.69 -14.16
N TYR A 115 8.96 6.68 -13.70
CA TYR A 115 7.82 7.07 -14.53
C TYR A 115 7.87 8.54 -14.96
N ALA A 116 8.25 9.45 -14.08
CA ALA A 116 8.36 10.88 -14.40
C ALA A 116 9.39 11.18 -15.51
N ILE A 117 10.44 10.34 -15.63
CA ILE A 117 11.50 10.53 -16.63
C ILE A 117 11.19 9.77 -17.93
N TYR A 118 10.70 8.54 -17.80
CA TYR A 118 10.64 7.60 -18.92
C TYR A 118 9.21 7.26 -19.37
N HIS A 119 8.18 7.68 -18.64
CA HIS A 119 6.76 7.36 -18.87
C HIS A 119 6.46 5.84 -18.92
N PHE A 120 7.28 5.04 -18.25
CA PHE A 120 6.99 3.63 -17.97
C PHE A 120 7.35 3.27 -16.54
N HIS A 121 6.68 2.27 -16.00
CA HIS A 121 6.92 1.78 -14.64
C HIS A 121 8.14 0.85 -14.58
N ILE A 122 8.72 0.69 -13.37
CA ILE A 122 9.79 -0.28 -13.13
C ILE A 122 9.34 -1.66 -13.61
N ASN A 123 10.11 -2.23 -14.50
CA ASN A 123 9.88 -3.53 -15.14
C ASN A 123 11.18 -4.35 -15.17
N GLY A 124 11.14 -5.53 -15.79
CA GLY A 124 12.31 -6.41 -15.90
C GLY A 124 13.51 -5.75 -16.58
N PHE A 125 13.29 -4.83 -17.54
CA PHE A 125 14.34 -4.09 -18.20
C PHE A 125 15.06 -3.13 -17.21
N VAL A 126 14.30 -2.34 -16.44
CA VAL A 126 14.88 -1.46 -15.41
C VAL A 126 15.64 -2.28 -14.37
N LEU A 127 15.08 -3.41 -13.93
CA LEU A 127 15.77 -4.28 -12.97
C LEU A 127 17.06 -4.87 -13.55
N SER A 128 17.09 -5.23 -14.84
CA SER A 128 18.30 -5.71 -15.48
C SER A 128 19.38 -4.62 -15.59
N MET A 129 19.02 -3.35 -15.74
CA MET A 129 19.95 -2.24 -15.70
C MET A 129 20.51 -2.00 -14.28
N VAL A 130 19.66 -2.15 -13.25
CA VAL A 130 20.08 -1.93 -11.84
C VAL A 130 20.99 -3.05 -11.33
N PHE A 131 20.70 -4.30 -11.71
CA PHE A 131 21.40 -5.49 -11.19
C PHE A 131 22.32 -6.16 -12.21
N GLY A 132 22.38 -5.66 -13.46
CA GLY A 132 23.20 -6.20 -14.53
C GLY A 132 24.66 -5.74 -14.50
N GLU A 133 25.46 -6.33 -15.39
CA GLU A 133 26.85 -5.93 -15.61
C GLU A 133 26.89 -4.48 -16.11
N GLY A 134 27.72 -3.62 -15.47
CA GLY A 134 27.80 -2.18 -15.79
C GLY A 134 26.94 -1.27 -14.94
N SER A 135 26.14 -1.80 -13.99
CA SER A 135 25.32 -0.97 -13.10
C SER A 135 26.11 0.09 -12.33
N GLY A 136 27.37 -0.19 -11.96
CA GLY A 136 28.26 0.76 -11.28
C GLY A 136 28.64 1.98 -12.10
N GLU A 137 28.62 1.90 -13.43
CA GLU A 137 28.84 3.04 -14.33
C GLU A 137 27.58 3.90 -14.48
N ILE A 138 26.41 3.26 -14.47
CA ILE A 138 25.11 3.94 -14.63
C ILE A 138 24.73 4.69 -13.35
N PHE A 139 25.01 4.13 -12.17
CA PHE A 139 24.61 4.66 -10.86
C PHE A 139 25.72 5.38 -10.10
N ASN A 140 26.64 6.04 -10.82
CA ASN A 140 27.65 6.89 -10.20
C ASN A 140 27.08 8.32 -10.01
N PHE A 141 26.35 8.52 -8.92
CA PHE A 141 25.72 9.80 -8.59
C PHE A 141 26.56 10.59 -7.59
N ASP A 142 26.33 11.92 -7.55
CA ASP A 142 26.92 12.78 -6.53
C ASP A 142 26.45 12.38 -5.12
N ILE A 143 27.37 12.50 -4.15
CA ILE A 143 27.09 12.21 -2.73
C ILE A 143 25.87 12.96 -2.19
N MET A 144 25.62 14.18 -2.68
CA MET A 144 24.48 14.98 -2.28
C MET A 144 23.15 14.33 -2.68
N LEU A 145 23.10 13.63 -3.82
CA LEU A 145 21.92 12.88 -4.22
C LEU A 145 21.63 11.72 -3.27
N TYR A 146 22.66 10.94 -2.90
CA TYR A 146 22.52 9.86 -1.92
C TYR A 146 22.02 10.36 -0.57
N LEU A 147 22.54 11.49 -0.10
CA LEU A 147 22.11 12.09 1.18
C LEU A 147 20.64 12.55 1.13
N LYS A 148 20.19 13.12 0.01
CA LYS A 148 18.78 13.50 -0.20
C LYS A 148 17.86 12.29 -0.16
N GLU A 149 18.21 11.20 -0.86
CA GLU A 149 17.40 9.99 -0.90
C GLU A 149 17.34 9.30 0.46
N ILE A 150 18.48 9.23 1.19
CA ILE A 150 18.48 8.70 2.57
C ILE A 150 17.58 9.53 3.47
N ALA A 151 17.66 10.86 3.41
CA ALA A 151 16.80 11.75 4.20
C ALA A 151 15.32 11.54 3.86
N LEU A 152 14.99 11.41 2.58
CA LEU A 152 13.62 11.12 2.15
C LEU A 152 13.13 9.77 2.68
N PHE A 153 13.94 8.72 2.62
CA PHE A 153 13.58 7.40 3.14
C PHE A 153 13.34 7.42 4.66
N LEU A 154 14.13 8.21 5.40
CA LEU A 154 13.91 8.42 6.82
C LEU A 154 12.59 9.17 7.09
N ILE A 155 12.24 10.16 6.27
CA ILE A 155 10.97 10.88 6.37
C ILE A 155 9.80 9.93 6.09
N VAL A 156 9.88 9.11 5.04
CA VAL A 156 8.86 8.10 4.72
C VAL A 156 8.69 7.12 5.88
N ALA A 157 9.79 6.63 6.45
CA ALA A 157 9.74 5.73 7.61
C ALA A 157 9.07 6.41 8.82
N ALA A 158 9.40 7.67 9.09
CA ALA A 158 8.79 8.44 10.18
C ALA A 158 7.28 8.63 9.97
N ILE A 159 6.84 8.94 8.74
CA ILE A 159 5.42 9.05 8.38
C ILE A 159 4.70 7.72 8.62
N VAL A 160 5.24 6.61 8.13
CA VAL A 160 4.61 5.27 8.29
C VAL A 160 4.52 4.88 9.77
N ILE A 161 5.57 5.13 10.56
CA ILE A 161 5.55 4.91 12.01
C ILE A 161 4.49 5.80 12.68
N GLY A 162 4.38 7.06 12.25
CA GLY A 162 3.34 7.98 12.71
C GLY A 162 1.93 7.48 12.40
N VAL A 163 1.70 6.96 11.20
CA VAL A 163 0.43 6.34 10.79
C VAL A 163 0.12 5.10 11.63
N TRP A 164 1.14 4.27 11.91
CA TRP A 164 0.97 3.12 12.80
C TRP A 164 0.58 3.57 14.21
N TYR A 165 1.25 4.58 14.76
CA TYR A 165 0.95 5.10 16.08
C TYR A 165 -0.46 5.74 16.14
N ALA A 166 -0.85 6.48 15.13
CA ALA A 166 -2.21 7.04 15.00
C ALA A 166 -3.27 5.93 14.97
N SER A 167 -3.05 4.86 14.19
CA SER A 167 -3.94 3.69 14.15
C SER A 167 -4.06 3.01 15.52
N TYR A 168 -2.96 2.91 16.27
CA TYR A 168 -2.95 2.37 17.62
C TYR A 168 -3.77 3.23 18.59
N LEU A 169 -3.62 4.56 18.55
CA LEU A 169 -4.37 5.49 19.40
C LEU A 169 -5.87 5.45 19.11
N LEU A 170 -6.25 5.42 17.85
CA LEU A 170 -7.65 5.33 17.42
C LEU A 170 -8.27 4.01 17.84
N TRP A 171 -7.54 2.91 17.70
CA TRP A 171 -7.98 1.61 18.16
C TRP A 171 -8.25 1.58 19.67
N LYS A 172 -7.35 2.20 20.46
CA LYS A 172 -7.48 2.32 21.92
C LYS A 172 -8.75 3.10 22.33
N LYS A 173 -9.18 4.10 21.54
CA LYS A 173 -10.39 4.89 21.75
C LYS A 173 -11.69 4.17 21.39
N ARG A 174 -11.66 2.88 21.02
CA ARG A 174 -12.81 2.03 20.65
C ARG A 174 -13.61 2.53 19.44
N GLN A 175 -13.01 3.25 18.54
CA GLN A 175 -13.69 3.77 17.33
C GLN A 175 -13.80 2.68 16.23
N LYS A 176 -14.49 1.59 16.56
CA LYS A 176 -14.66 0.41 15.66
C LYS A 176 -15.47 0.73 14.39
N ALA A 177 -16.36 1.72 14.46
CA ALA A 177 -17.22 2.08 13.33
C ALA A 177 -16.39 2.51 12.10
N TYR A 178 -15.30 3.26 12.31
CA TYR A 178 -14.44 3.71 11.21
C TYR A 178 -13.78 2.56 10.44
N ALA A 179 -13.42 1.46 11.11
CA ALA A 179 -12.80 0.32 10.43
C ALA A 179 -13.73 -0.29 9.38
N TRP A 180 -15.01 -0.43 9.69
CA TRP A 180 -16.01 -0.95 8.75
C TRP A 180 -16.31 0.02 7.61
N THR A 181 -16.39 1.33 7.93
CA THR A 181 -16.58 2.37 6.90
C THR A 181 -15.42 2.38 5.92
N ILE A 182 -14.16 2.36 6.41
CA ILE A 182 -12.98 2.33 5.55
C ILE A 182 -12.93 1.04 4.72
N ALA A 183 -13.24 -0.12 5.32
CA ALA A 183 -13.33 -1.38 4.58
C ALA A 183 -14.37 -1.31 3.47
N GLY A 184 -15.55 -0.77 3.75
CA GLY A 184 -16.61 -0.56 2.77
C GLY A 184 -16.17 0.37 1.63
N CYS A 185 -15.47 1.48 1.94
CA CYS A 185 -14.91 2.38 0.94
C CYS A 185 -13.86 1.69 0.05
N ILE A 186 -12.95 0.89 0.62
CA ILE A 186 -11.94 0.14 -0.15
C ILE A 186 -12.61 -0.86 -1.08
N ILE A 187 -13.56 -1.66 -0.57
CA ILE A 187 -14.30 -2.64 -1.37
C ILE A 187 -15.11 -1.95 -2.47
N GLY A 188 -15.85 -0.90 -2.12
CA GLY A 188 -16.63 -0.12 -3.07
C GLY A 188 -15.78 0.51 -4.17
N SER A 189 -14.64 1.10 -3.82
CA SER A 189 -13.67 1.66 -4.79
C SER A 189 -13.11 0.56 -5.70
N THR A 190 -12.80 -0.61 -5.16
CA THR A 190 -12.28 -1.74 -5.95
C THR A 190 -13.32 -2.22 -6.96
N LEU A 191 -14.56 -2.46 -6.52
CA LEU A 191 -15.63 -2.87 -7.42
C LEU A 191 -15.90 -1.82 -8.48
N PHE A 192 -15.99 -0.55 -8.10
CA PHE A 192 -16.24 0.54 -9.03
C PHE A 192 -15.10 0.68 -10.07
N ALA A 193 -13.84 0.64 -9.64
CA ALA A 193 -12.69 0.70 -10.55
C ALA A 193 -12.72 -0.42 -11.59
N HIS A 194 -12.99 -1.66 -11.18
CA HIS A 194 -13.07 -2.79 -12.12
C HIS A 194 -14.25 -2.68 -13.06
N LEU A 195 -15.43 -2.24 -12.59
CA LEU A 195 -16.59 -2.02 -13.46
C LEU A 195 -16.33 -0.90 -14.47
N CYS A 196 -15.74 0.23 -14.04
CA CYS A 196 -15.35 1.31 -14.95
C CYS A 196 -14.32 0.85 -15.97
N HIS A 197 -13.35 0.02 -15.57
CA HIS A 197 -12.37 -0.52 -16.51
C HIS A 197 -13.02 -1.41 -17.57
N ILE A 198 -13.90 -2.35 -17.16
CA ILE A 198 -14.64 -3.22 -18.08
C ILE A 198 -15.47 -2.38 -19.05
N TYR A 199 -16.19 -1.38 -18.55
CA TYR A 199 -16.96 -0.45 -19.36
C TYR A 199 -16.07 0.33 -20.33
N GLY A 200 -14.98 0.93 -19.83
CA GLY A 200 -14.04 1.70 -20.62
C GLY A 200 -13.35 0.87 -21.70
N ALA A 201 -13.01 -0.39 -21.41
CA ALA A 201 -12.45 -1.32 -22.39
C ALA A 201 -13.47 -1.72 -23.46
N PHE A 202 -14.72 -2.00 -23.06
CA PHE A 202 -15.79 -2.40 -23.98
C PHE A 202 -16.16 -1.27 -24.95
N TYR A 203 -16.28 -0.03 -24.45
CA TYR A 203 -16.63 1.14 -25.26
C TYR A 203 -15.40 1.91 -25.77
N GLN A 204 -14.19 1.41 -25.55
CA GLN A 204 -12.93 2.04 -25.94
C GLN A 204 -12.81 3.50 -25.49
N GLN A 205 -13.22 3.79 -24.24
CA GLN A 205 -13.17 5.13 -23.67
C GLN A 205 -11.72 5.60 -23.44
N PRO A 206 -11.22 6.60 -24.19
CA PRO A 206 -9.81 6.99 -24.13
C PRO A 206 -9.39 7.50 -22.75
N SER A 207 -10.27 8.21 -22.04
CA SER A 207 -10.00 8.78 -20.72
C SER A 207 -9.74 7.70 -19.66
N VAL A 208 -10.49 6.59 -19.69
CA VAL A 208 -10.33 5.45 -18.78
C VAL A 208 -9.10 4.62 -19.18
N MET A 209 -8.99 4.27 -20.47
CA MET A 209 -7.93 3.39 -20.95
C MET A 209 -6.53 4.00 -20.83
N LYS A 210 -6.39 5.31 -21.12
CA LYS A 210 -5.09 5.98 -21.01
C LYS A 210 -4.74 6.35 -19.57
N SER A 211 -5.70 6.68 -18.72
CA SER A 211 -5.43 6.96 -17.31
C SER A 211 -4.95 5.71 -16.54
N SER A 212 -5.27 4.52 -17.03
CA SER A 212 -4.75 3.26 -16.45
C SER A 212 -3.22 3.17 -16.52
N ALA A 213 -2.59 3.79 -17.53
CA ALA A 213 -1.14 3.81 -17.68
C ALA A 213 -0.41 4.60 -16.57
N LEU A 214 -1.12 5.48 -15.84
CA LEU A 214 -0.58 6.18 -14.68
C LEU A 214 -0.42 5.25 -13.45
N LEU A 215 -1.06 4.09 -13.46
CA LEU A 215 -1.06 3.19 -12.30
C LEU A 215 0.04 2.12 -12.45
N PRO A 216 0.92 1.96 -11.45
CA PRO A 216 1.98 0.96 -11.52
C PRO A 216 1.39 -0.46 -11.61
N TYR A 217 1.91 -1.24 -12.56
CA TYR A 217 1.51 -2.65 -12.76
C TYR A 217 0.02 -2.85 -13.10
N TYR A 218 -0.63 -1.80 -13.60
CA TYR A 218 -1.97 -1.92 -14.16
C TYR A 218 -1.84 -2.28 -15.65
N PHE A 219 -2.30 -3.46 -16.02
CA PHE A 219 -2.38 -3.89 -17.41
C PHE A 219 -3.85 -3.86 -17.83
N PRO A 220 -4.18 -3.12 -18.89
CA PRO A 220 -5.52 -3.13 -19.45
C PRO A 220 -5.89 -4.46 -20.08
#